data_5e61dde42714d25cbce5aba460b67c5b
#
_entry.id   5e61dde42714d25cbce5aba460b67c5b
#
_cell.length_a   1.000
_cell.length_b   1.000
_cell.length_c   1.000
_cell.angle_alpha   90.00
_cell.angle_beta   90.00
_cell.angle_gamma   90.00
#
_symmetry.space_group_name_H-M   'P 1'
#
loop_
_entity.id
_entity.type
_entity.pdbx_description
1 polymer ?
#
loop_
_entity_poly.entity_id
_entity_poly.type
_entity_poly.pdbx_seq_one_letter_code
_entity_poly.pdbx_strand_id
1 'polypeptide(L)'
;MPVSLLTAKIHLPLARANVVSRGRLSSRLLDGMEQPASIALISAPAGFGKTTLLGEFAAQCPAPVAWLSLDDNDNDPIQFWTYVIAACQAVQAHLGDAALALLQAPQALRDETIPTLLINDLAKLPRRLLLVLDDYHAIQNASVHAGLAFLLEHMPAQTGLVISTRVDPPLPLARLRVRPGWVEIRALDLRFTTDETGVFLNQSMGLNLSESDVAALEARTEGWIASLQLAAISMKDRSDVSGFIRAFTGSHAYVAEYLAEEVLQRQPVAVRDFLLRTSILERMNASLCEAVSGEGSSRVESVSTQGG
;
A
#
# COMPACT_ATOMS: atom_id res chain seq x y z
N MET A 1 17.35 -27.22 -1.40
CA MET A 1 18.22 -26.19 -2.00
C MET A 1 17.96 -24.88 -1.27
N PRO A 2 18.98 -24.08 -0.93
CA PRO A 2 18.71 -22.76 -0.36
C PRO A 2 17.87 -21.96 -1.36
N VAL A 3 16.76 -21.37 -0.88
CA VAL A 3 15.93 -20.50 -1.70
C VAL A 3 16.79 -19.29 -2.07
N SER A 4 17.00 -19.06 -3.36
CA SER A 4 17.70 -17.86 -3.82
C SER A 4 16.78 -16.67 -3.63
N LEU A 5 17.09 -15.81 -2.66
CA LEU A 5 16.30 -14.64 -2.37
C LEU A 5 16.61 -13.49 -3.34
N LEU A 6 15.57 -12.84 -3.84
CA LEU A 6 15.71 -11.58 -4.58
C LEU A 6 15.96 -10.45 -3.59
N THR A 7 17.23 -10.07 -3.41
CA THR A 7 17.63 -9.07 -2.41
C THR A 7 16.97 -7.72 -2.58
N ALA A 8 16.59 -7.33 -3.79
CA ALA A 8 15.87 -6.08 -4.06
C ALA A 8 14.54 -5.98 -3.28
N LYS A 9 13.91 -7.11 -2.91
CA LYS A 9 12.65 -7.12 -2.14
C LYS A 9 12.84 -6.73 -0.68
N ILE A 10 14.03 -6.99 -0.12
CA ILE A 10 14.34 -6.77 1.30
C ILE A 10 15.16 -5.49 1.55
N HIS A 11 15.30 -4.66 0.54
CA HIS A 11 15.95 -3.35 0.67
C HIS A 11 14.93 -2.23 0.55
N LEU A 12 15.18 -1.17 1.33
CA LEU A 12 14.44 0.09 1.19
C LEU A 12 14.51 0.57 -0.26
N PRO A 13 13.37 0.90 -0.89
CA PRO A 13 13.38 1.53 -2.20
C PRO A 13 14.24 2.79 -2.19
N LEU A 14 15.05 2.96 -3.24
CA LEU A 14 15.86 4.16 -3.39
C LEU A 14 14.95 5.39 -3.38
N ALA A 15 15.29 6.36 -2.51
CA ALA A 15 14.62 7.64 -2.50
C ALA A 15 14.74 8.30 -3.90
N ARG A 16 13.62 8.61 -4.51
CA ARG A 16 13.62 9.38 -5.77
C ARG A 16 14.07 10.79 -5.47
N ALA A 17 14.89 11.36 -6.34
CA ALA A 17 15.14 12.78 -6.31
C ALA A 17 13.83 13.56 -6.56
N ASN A 18 13.63 14.69 -5.88
CA ASN A 18 12.46 15.55 -6.06
C ASN A 18 11.12 14.96 -5.58
N VAL A 19 11.13 14.20 -4.48
CA VAL A 19 9.90 13.77 -3.79
C VAL A 19 9.32 14.94 -3.00
N VAL A 20 8.03 15.13 -3.08
CA VAL A 20 7.30 16.05 -2.20
C VAL A 20 7.24 15.43 -0.80
N SER A 21 7.82 16.12 0.18
CA SER A 21 7.75 15.64 1.57
C SER A 21 6.30 15.66 2.08
N ARG A 22 5.93 14.58 2.74
CA ARG A 22 4.61 14.38 3.35
C ARG A 22 4.71 14.49 4.87
N GLY A 23 5.37 15.55 5.35
CA GLY A 23 5.69 15.73 6.78
C GLY A 23 4.52 15.49 7.73
N ARG A 24 3.30 15.90 7.38
CA ARG A 24 2.08 15.63 8.17
C ARG A 24 1.75 14.14 8.36
N LEU A 25 2.06 13.31 7.34
CA LEU A 25 1.82 11.86 7.38
C LEU A 25 3.03 11.13 7.98
N SER A 26 4.24 11.54 7.63
CA SER A 26 5.47 10.98 8.18
C SER A 26 5.52 11.18 9.69
N SER A 27 5.19 12.38 10.21
CA SER A 27 5.11 12.64 11.65
C SER A 27 4.05 11.77 12.32
N ARG A 28 2.84 11.67 11.72
CA ARG A 28 1.77 10.79 12.25
C ARG A 28 2.19 9.33 12.35
N LEU A 29 2.97 8.84 11.37
CA LEU A 29 3.54 7.49 11.42
C LEU A 29 4.61 7.39 12.51
N LEU A 30 5.55 8.34 12.57
CA LEU A 30 6.63 8.33 13.57
C LEU A 30 6.07 8.31 14.98
N ASP A 31 5.17 9.24 15.31
CA ASP A 31 4.55 9.36 16.63
C ASP A 31 3.80 8.07 17.04
N GLY A 32 3.03 7.51 16.11
CA GLY A 32 2.30 6.27 16.37
C GLY A 32 3.20 5.07 16.51
N MET A 33 4.28 5.02 15.71
CA MET A 33 5.22 3.90 15.74
C MET A 33 6.20 3.96 16.93
N GLU A 34 6.21 5.00 17.75
CA GLU A 34 6.91 5.03 19.03
C GLU A 34 6.27 4.18 20.11
N GLN A 35 4.96 3.90 20.00
CA GLN A 35 4.22 3.11 20.96
C GLN A 35 4.67 1.64 20.95
N PRO A 36 4.67 0.94 22.13
CA PRO A 36 4.94 -0.50 22.18
C PRO A 36 3.98 -1.31 21.32
N ALA A 37 4.49 -2.35 20.65
CA ALA A 37 3.70 -3.24 19.79
C ALA A 37 2.80 -2.48 18.79
N SER A 38 3.32 -1.38 18.23
CA SER A 38 2.57 -0.49 17.34
C SER A 38 2.30 -1.11 15.97
N ILE A 39 1.17 -0.75 15.40
CA ILE A 39 0.75 -1.24 14.08
C ILE A 39 0.27 -0.06 13.24
N ALA A 40 0.76 0.04 12.02
CA ALA A 40 0.25 1.01 11.05
C ALA A 40 -0.32 0.30 9.82
N LEU A 41 -1.48 0.74 9.36
CA LEU A 41 -2.10 0.33 8.11
C LEU A 41 -2.20 1.52 7.17
N ILE A 42 -1.61 1.41 5.98
CA ILE A 42 -1.73 2.38 4.90
C ILE A 42 -2.50 1.73 3.77
N SER A 43 -3.79 2.05 3.64
CA SER A 43 -4.69 1.42 2.67
C SER A 43 -5.23 2.46 1.69
N ALA A 44 -4.82 2.34 0.42
CA ALA A 44 -5.27 3.19 -0.68
C ALA A 44 -5.01 2.52 -2.04
N PRO A 45 -5.80 2.82 -3.06
CA PRO A 45 -5.58 2.32 -4.43
C PRO A 45 -4.18 2.60 -4.98
N ALA A 46 -3.90 2.14 -6.20
CA ALA A 46 -2.66 2.45 -6.90
C ALA A 46 -2.48 3.96 -7.10
N GLY A 47 -1.23 4.42 -7.17
CA GLY A 47 -0.91 5.81 -7.51
C GLY A 47 -1.09 6.86 -6.40
N PHE A 48 -1.37 6.45 -5.15
CA PHE A 48 -1.49 7.35 -3.99
C PHE A 48 -0.15 7.60 -3.25
N GLY A 49 0.95 7.04 -3.71
CA GLY A 49 2.28 7.29 -3.14
C GLY A 49 2.55 6.57 -1.82
N LYS A 50 1.91 5.43 -1.54
CA LYS A 50 2.12 4.62 -0.32
C LYS A 50 3.59 4.26 -0.09
N THR A 51 4.22 3.61 -1.06
CA THR A 51 5.64 3.22 -1.00
C THR A 51 6.57 4.42 -0.83
N THR A 52 6.25 5.56 -1.47
CA THR A 52 7.02 6.81 -1.33
C THR A 52 6.94 7.36 0.09
N LEU A 53 5.73 7.39 0.68
CA LEU A 53 5.54 7.80 2.08
C LEU A 53 6.28 6.87 3.03
N LEU A 54 6.22 5.56 2.80
CA LEU A 54 6.95 4.58 3.61
C LEU A 54 8.47 4.74 3.51
N GLY A 55 8.99 5.08 2.32
CA GLY A 55 10.41 5.39 2.11
C GLY A 55 10.82 6.64 2.89
N GLU A 56 10.01 7.71 2.87
CA GLU A 56 10.24 8.93 3.66
C GLU A 56 10.20 8.64 5.16
N PHE A 57 9.19 7.89 5.62
CA PHE A 57 9.07 7.45 7.01
C PHE A 57 10.30 6.64 7.44
N ALA A 58 10.70 5.63 6.66
CA ALA A 58 11.84 4.77 7.00
C ALA A 58 13.16 5.53 7.08
N ALA A 59 13.36 6.55 6.23
CA ALA A 59 14.55 7.40 6.26
C ALA A 59 14.62 8.30 7.51
N GLN A 60 13.48 8.64 8.11
CA GLN A 60 13.38 9.49 9.32
C GLN A 60 13.27 8.65 10.60
N CYS A 61 12.98 7.36 10.49
CA CYS A 61 12.73 6.50 11.64
C CYS A 61 14.02 6.25 12.43
N PRO A 62 14.02 6.48 13.77
CA PRO A 62 15.20 6.23 14.60
C PRO A 62 15.44 4.73 14.85
N ALA A 63 14.42 3.89 14.69
CA ALA A 63 14.54 2.45 14.84
C ALA A 63 14.96 1.79 13.50
N PRO A 64 15.73 0.68 13.55
CA PRO A 64 16.01 -0.12 12.36
C PRO A 64 14.72 -0.57 11.68
N VAL A 65 14.67 -0.42 10.37
CA VAL A 65 13.51 -0.79 9.54
C VAL A 65 13.86 -2.00 8.68
N ALA A 66 13.25 -3.15 8.98
CA ALA A 66 13.24 -4.32 8.13
C ALA A 66 12.19 -4.13 7.05
N TRP A 67 12.60 -4.14 5.79
CA TRP A 67 11.71 -3.89 4.65
C TRP A 67 11.45 -5.15 3.84
N LEU A 68 10.20 -5.36 3.45
CA LEU A 68 9.81 -6.39 2.50
C LEU A 68 8.77 -5.84 1.51
N SER A 69 9.14 -5.80 0.23
CA SER A 69 8.21 -5.57 -0.88
C SER A 69 7.64 -6.91 -1.35
N LEU A 70 6.33 -7.06 -1.28
CA LEU A 70 5.62 -8.29 -1.59
C LEU A 70 5.13 -8.31 -3.05
N ASP A 71 5.08 -9.51 -3.62
CA ASP A 71 4.46 -9.79 -4.91
C ASP A 71 3.69 -11.12 -4.88
N ASP A 72 3.06 -11.48 -6.00
CA ASP A 72 2.22 -12.68 -6.12
C ASP A 72 2.98 -13.99 -5.84
N ASN A 73 4.31 -14.02 -5.97
CA ASN A 73 5.11 -15.20 -5.67
C ASN A 73 5.22 -15.46 -4.17
N ASP A 74 4.98 -14.45 -3.33
CA ASP A 74 5.04 -14.58 -1.87
C ASP A 74 3.77 -15.21 -1.26
N ASN A 75 2.87 -15.72 -2.09
CA ASN A 75 1.70 -16.49 -1.65
C ASN A 75 2.04 -17.88 -1.12
N ASP A 76 3.24 -18.40 -1.34
CA ASP A 76 3.73 -19.59 -0.66
C ASP A 76 4.12 -19.25 0.79
N PRO A 77 3.55 -19.92 1.82
CA PRO A 77 3.84 -19.60 3.22
C PRO A 77 5.32 -19.77 3.59
N ILE A 78 6.01 -20.75 3.00
CA ILE A 78 7.43 -20.99 3.25
C ILE A 78 8.23 -19.81 2.69
N GLN A 79 7.91 -19.40 1.47
CA GLN A 79 8.56 -18.26 0.83
C GLN A 79 8.29 -16.95 1.58
N PHE A 80 7.04 -16.69 1.94
CA PHE A 80 6.65 -15.50 2.69
C PHE A 80 7.45 -15.36 4.00
N TRP A 81 7.43 -16.38 4.84
CA TRP A 81 8.16 -16.34 6.11
C TRP A 81 9.67 -16.32 5.93
N THR A 82 10.19 -16.96 4.89
CA THR A 82 11.62 -16.89 4.55
C THR A 82 12.03 -15.45 4.24
N TYR A 83 11.24 -14.71 3.45
CA TYR A 83 11.49 -13.30 3.17
C TYR A 83 11.30 -12.40 4.38
N VAL A 84 10.29 -12.63 5.21
CA VAL A 84 10.09 -11.88 6.47
C VAL A 84 11.32 -12.03 7.38
N ILE A 85 11.81 -13.26 7.57
CA ILE A 85 13.00 -13.51 8.37
C ILE A 85 14.23 -12.85 7.72
N ALA A 86 14.41 -12.98 6.40
CA ALA A 86 15.53 -12.37 5.69
C ALA A 86 15.53 -10.83 5.81
N ALA A 87 14.36 -10.19 5.72
CA ALA A 87 14.21 -8.76 5.95
C ALA A 87 14.62 -8.36 7.38
N CYS A 88 14.21 -9.15 8.37
CA CYS A 88 14.62 -8.93 9.75
C CYS A 88 16.13 -9.15 9.94
N GLN A 89 16.72 -10.17 9.29
CA GLN A 89 18.16 -10.45 9.34
C GLN A 89 19.01 -9.37 8.68
N ALA A 90 18.48 -8.65 7.71
CA ALA A 90 19.17 -7.53 7.08
C ALA A 90 19.50 -6.38 8.08
N VAL A 91 18.72 -6.28 9.16
CA VAL A 91 18.90 -5.25 10.20
C VAL A 91 19.34 -5.82 11.55
N GLN A 92 19.05 -7.09 11.81
CA GLN A 92 19.42 -7.79 13.06
C GLN A 92 19.85 -9.22 12.74
N ALA A 93 21.16 -9.44 12.65
CA ALA A 93 21.74 -10.75 12.35
C ALA A 93 21.22 -11.84 13.30
N HIS A 94 21.03 -13.04 12.75
CA HIS A 94 20.57 -14.24 13.46
C HIS A 94 19.12 -14.21 13.98
N LEU A 95 18.36 -13.16 13.75
CA LEU A 95 16.96 -13.12 14.11
C LEU A 95 16.17 -14.15 13.28
N GLY A 96 15.48 -15.08 13.94
CA GLY A 96 14.68 -16.09 13.27
C GLY A 96 15.46 -17.28 12.72
N ASP A 97 16.74 -17.50 13.08
CA ASP A 97 17.54 -18.64 12.60
C ASP A 97 16.83 -19.99 12.85
N ALA A 98 16.22 -20.17 14.03
CA ALA A 98 15.48 -21.39 14.36
C ALA A 98 14.23 -21.58 13.48
N ALA A 99 13.52 -20.47 13.19
CA ALA A 99 12.35 -20.49 12.31
C ALA A 99 12.77 -20.81 10.85
N LEU A 100 13.88 -20.20 10.38
CA LEU A 100 14.42 -20.44 9.05
C LEU A 100 14.87 -21.91 8.88
N ALA A 101 15.55 -22.49 9.87
CA ALA A 101 15.95 -23.90 9.86
C ALA A 101 14.72 -24.84 9.77
N LEU A 102 13.64 -24.48 10.45
CA LEU A 102 12.41 -25.26 10.45
C LEU A 102 11.67 -25.15 9.10
N LEU A 103 11.66 -23.99 8.46
CA LEU A 103 11.10 -23.80 7.11
C LEU A 103 11.81 -24.65 6.04
N GLN A 104 13.07 -24.99 6.27
CA GLN A 104 13.86 -25.84 5.36
C GLN A 104 13.70 -27.34 5.63
N ALA A 105 13.04 -27.72 6.72
CA ALA A 105 12.81 -29.12 7.09
C ALA A 105 11.59 -29.69 6.31
N PRO A 106 11.63 -30.98 5.90
CA PRO A 106 10.56 -31.60 5.10
C PRO A 106 9.33 -32.00 5.95
N GLN A 107 8.97 -31.25 6.96
CA GLN A 107 7.86 -31.52 7.86
C GLN A 107 6.69 -30.58 7.60
N ALA A 108 5.45 -31.08 7.73
CA ALA A 108 4.27 -30.25 7.72
C ALA A 108 4.26 -29.32 8.95
N LEU A 109 4.29 -28.02 8.73
CA LEU A 109 4.26 -27.01 9.79
C LEU A 109 2.82 -26.59 10.06
N ARG A 110 2.52 -26.29 11.34
CA ARG A 110 1.30 -25.56 11.69
C ARG A 110 1.50 -24.08 11.41
N ASP A 111 0.44 -23.37 11.02
CA ASP A 111 0.49 -21.96 10.65
C ASP A 111 1.10 -21.06 11.75
N GLU A 112 0.98 -21.44 13.02
CA GLU A 112 1.47 -20.67 14.17
C GLU A 112 2.92 -20.98 14.56
N THR A 113 3.54 -22.05 14.01
CA THR A 113 4.85 -22.51 14.47
C THR A 113 5.96 -21.51 14.14
N ILE A 114 6.00 -21.06 12.92
CA ILE A 114 7.01 -20.06 12.46
C ILE A 114 6.80 -18.70 13.13
N PRO A 115 5.58 -18.12 13.14
CA PRO A 115 5.33 -16.89 13.88
C PRO A 115 5.72 -16.97 15.37
N THR A 116 5.45 -18.11 16.04
CA THR A 116 5.83 -18.29 17.46
C THR A 116 7.33 -18.18 17.68
N LEU A 117 8.13 -18.86 16.85
CA LEU A 117 9.59 -18.78 16.93
C LEU A 117 10.09 -17.35 16.69
N LEU A 118 9.53 -16.68 15.68
CA LEU A 118 9.89 -15.30 15.37
C LEU A 118 9.50 -14.34 16.49
N ILE A 119 8.31 -14.47 17.08
CA ILE A 119 7.83 -13.68 18.23
C ILE A 119 8.79 -13.84 19.42
N ASN A 120 9.22 -15.06 19.71
CA ASN A 120 10.13 -15.34 20.80
C ASN A 120 11.52 -14.69 20.60
N ASP A 121 11.99 -14.61 19.36
CA ASP A 121 13.25 -13.94 19.06
C ASP A 121 13.09 -12.41 19.06
N LEU A 122 11.99 -11.89 18.50
CA LEU A 122 11.66 -10.47 18.56
C LEU A 122 11.53 -9.98 20.01
N ALA A 123 10.99 -10.78 20.92
CA ALA A 123 10.86 -10.43 22.34
C ALA A 123 12.20 -10.28 23.05
N LYS A 124 13.28 -10.87 22.53
CA LYS A 124 14.64 -10.79 23.09
C LYS A 124 15.42 -9.59 22.57
N LEU A 125 14.87 -8.83 21.62
CA LEU A 125 15.59 -7.72 21.00
C LEU A 125 15.95 -6.65 22.05
N PRO A 126 17.22 -6.19 22.10
CA PRO A 126 17.64 -5.14 23.01
C PRO A 126 17.17 -3.73 22.55
N ARG A 127 16.81 -3.60 21.29
CA ARG A 127 16.35 -2.36 20.67
C ARG A 127 15.11 -2.63 19.85
N ARG A 128 14.33 -1.57 19.62
CA ARG A 128 13.15 -1.63 18.80
C ARG A 128 13.50 -1.97 17.34
N LEU A 129 12.65 -2.76 16.70
CA LEU A 129 12.70 -3.08 15.26
C LEU A 129 11.33 -2.83 14.64
N LEU A 130 11.29 -2.18 13.49
CA LEU A 130 10.08 -2.01 12.69
C LEU A 130 10.15 -2.91 11.47
N LEU A 131 9.07 -3.66 11.22
CA LEU A 131 8.89 -4.44 9.99
C LEU A 131 7.92 -3.70 9.08
N VAL A 132 8.30 -3.48 7.83
CA VAL A 132 7.45 -2.91 6.79
C VAL A 132 7.12 -4.00 5.78
N LEU A 133 5.83 -4.25 5.57
CA LEU A 133 5.29 -5.10 4.53
C LEU A 133 4.63 -4.20 3.48
N ASP A 134 5.35 -3.94 2.39
CA ASP A 134 4.81 -3.13 1.30
C ASP A 134 4.10 -4.00 0.27
N ASP A 135 3.02 -3.49 -0.31
CA ASP A 135 2.17 -4.16 -1.28
C ASP A 135 1.53 -5.49 -0.79
N TYR A 136 1.11 -5.53 0.49
CA TYR A 136 0.51 -6.71 1.11
C TYR A 136 -0.75 -7.24 0.38
N HIS A 137 -1.39 -6.44 -0.45
CA HIS A 137 -2.53 -6.86 -1.28
C HIS A 137 -2.19 -7.97 -2.29
N ALA A 138 -0.91 -8.22 -2.57
CA ALA A 138 -0.45 -9.35 -3.39
C ALA A 138 -0.67 -10.70 -2.71
N ILE A 139 -0.81 -10.70 -1.38
CA ILE A 139 -1.02 -11.93 -0.60
C ILE A 139 -2.51 -12.28 -0.57
N GLN A 140 -2.81 -13.51 -0.98
CA GLN A 140 -4.17 -14.09 -1.01
C GLN A 140 -4.26 -15.40 -0.21
N ASN A 141 -3.12 -15.97 0.21
CA ASN A 141 -3.07 -17.25 0.91
C ASN A 141 -3.56 -17.11 2.35
N ALA A 142 -4.61 -17.88 2.70
CA ALA A 142 -5.24 -17.83 4.02
C ALA A 142 -4.28 -18.24 5.16
N SER A 143 -3.32 -19.15 4.92
CA SER A 143 -2.33 -19.58 5.91
C SER A 143 -1.35 -18.44 6.22
N VAL A 144 -0.93 -17.65 5.21
CA VAL A 144 -0.11 -16.45 5.43
C VAL A 144 -0.88 -15.42 6.26
N HIS A 145 -2.15 -15.17 5.93
CA HIS A 145 -2.99 -14.25 6.71
C HIS A 145 -3.17 -14.71 8.16
N ALA A 146 -3.41 -16.01 8.39
CA ALA A 146 -3.55 -16.57 9.72
C ALA A 146 -2.27 -16.43 10.55
N GLY A 147 -1.12 -16.76 9.97
CA GLY A 147 0.18 -16.62 10.63
C GLY A 147 0.52 -15.14 10.93
N LEU A 148 0.22 -14.22 10.02
CA LEU A 148 0.43 -12.79 10.27
C LEU A 148 -0.54 -12.25 11.34
N ALA A 149 -1.80 -12.69 11.34
CA ALA A 149 -2.77 -12.32 12.38
C ALA A 149 -2.30 -12.80 13.76
N PHE A 150 -1.76 -14.01 13.85
CA PHE A 150 -1.16 -14.55 15.07
C PHE A 150 0.05 -13.72 15.53
N LEU A 151 0.95 -13.36 14.63
CA LEU A 151 2.08 -12.47 14.94
C LEU A 151 1.60 -11.11 15.47
N LEU A 152 0.58 -10.52 14.85
CA LEU A 152 0.00 -9.24 15.27
C LEU A 152 -0.63 -9.34 16.66
N GLU A 153 -1.31 -10.45 16.96
CA GLU A 153 -1.96 -10.65 18.27
C GLU A 153 -0.94 -10.75 19.41
N HIS A 154 0.20 -11.39 19.15
CA HIS A 154 1.25 -11.68 20.14
C HIS A 154 2.51 -10.81 19.97
N MET A 155 2.39 -9.69 19.27
CA MET A 155 3.55 -8.85 18.92
C MET A 155 4.24 -8.29 20.15
N PRO A 156 5.58 -8.47 20.29
CA PRO A 156 6.34 -7.95 21.41
C PRO A 156 6.42 -6.41 21.41
N ALA A 157 6.59 -5.83 22.61
CA ALA A 157 6.65 -4.38 22.79
C ALA A 157 7.77 -3.70 21.97
N GLN A 158 8.87 -4.43 21.72
CA GLN A 158 10.02 -3.94 20.96
C GLN A 158 9.81 -3.97 19.45
N THR A 159 8.65 -4.45 18.99
CA THR A 159 8.37 -4.59 17.55
C THR A 159 7.25 -3.65 17.13
N GLY A 160 7.37 -3.10 15.94
CA GLY A 160 6.27 -2.43 15.24
C GLY A 160 6.10 -3.01 13.85
N LEU A 161 4.88 -2.99 13.33
CA LEU A 161 4.57 -3.47 11.98
C LEU A 161 3.85 -2.39 11.19
N VAL A 162 4.32 -2.12 9.97
CA VAL A 162 3.66 -1.22 9.03
C VAL A 162 3.25 -2.04 7.81
N ILE A 163 1.98 -2.00 7.45
CA ILE A 163 1.41 -2.69 6.29
C ILE A 163 0.93 -1.66 5.28
N SER A 164 1.42 -1.72 4.05
CA SER A 164 0.84 -1.00 2.93
C SER A 164 0.05 -1.94 2.04
N THR A 165 -1.11 -1.50 1.59
CA THR A 165 -2.03 -2.33 0.81
C THR A 165 -2.90 -1.48 -0.11
N ARG A 166 -3.52 -2.11 -1.13
CA ARG A 166 -4.51 -1.43 -2.01
C ARG A 166 -5.95 -1.56 -1.48
N VAL A 167 -6.23 -2.61 -0.76
CA VAL A 167 -7.53 -2.94 -0.16
C VAL A 167 -7.33 -3.39 1.28
N ASP A 168 -8.37 -3.40 2.08
CA ASP A 168 -8.25 -3.88 3.45
C ASP A 168 -7.87 -5.37 3.45
N PRO A 169 -6.77 -5.73 4.14
CA PRO A 169 -6.34 -7.12 4.22
C PRO A 169 -7.30 -7.93 5.10
N PRO A 170 -7.43 -9.26 4.87
CA PRO A 170 -8.26 -10.14 5.68
C PRO A 170 -7.60 -10.43 7.04
N LEU A 171 -7.30 -9.38 7.79
CA LEU A 171 -6.75 -9.38 9.14
C LEU A 171 -7.82 -8.90 10.11
N PRO A 172 -7.71 -9.17 11.42
CA PRO A 172 -8.72 -8.79 12.41
C PRO A 172 -8.70 -7.27 12.70
N LEU A 173 -8.90 -6.43 11.67
CA LEU A 173 -8.75 -4.98 11.73
C LEU A 173 -9.59 -4.33 12.84
N ALA A 174 -10.80 -4.83 13.08
CA ALA A 174 -11.67 -4.30 14.14
C ALA A 174 -11.03 -4.42 15.54
N ARG A 175 -10.32 -5.52 15.80
CA ARG A 175 -9.58 -5.71 17.07
C ARG A 175 -8.32 -4.87 17.11
N LEU A 176 -7.65 -4.70 15.97
CA LEU A 176 -6.40 -3.94 15.88
C LEU A 176 -6.65 -2.44 16.08
N ARG A 177 -7.76 -1.89 15.57
CA ARG A 177 -8.13 -0.47 15.68
C ARG A 177 -8.31 0.03 17.11
N VAL A 178 -8.64 -0.85 18.04
CA VAL A 178 -8.81 -0.46 19.45
C VAL A 178 -7.53 -0.59 20.28
N ARG A 179 -6.42 -1.03 19.67
CA ARG A 179 -5.14 -1.18 20.37
C ARG A 179 -4.42 0.17 20.50
N PRO A 180 -3.73 0.42 21.62
CA PRO A 180 -2.76 1.51 21.68
C PRO A 180 -1.71 1.36 20.56
N GLY A 181 -1.29 2.47 19.96
CA GLY A 181 -0.29 2.45 18.89
C GLY A 181 -0.82 2.01 17.52
N TRP A 182 -2.15 2.00 17.32
CA TRP A 182 -2.73 1.83 16.00
C TRP A 182 -2.69 3.14 15.20
N VAL A 183 -2.14 3.07 14.00
CA VAL A 183 -2.16 4.18 13.02
C VAL A 183 -2.85 3.71 11.75
N GLU A 184 -3.77 4.50 11.24
CA GLU A 184 -4.47 4.17 9.99
C GLU A 184 -4.41 5.37 9.04
N ILE A 185 -3.85 5.16 7.85
CA ILE A 185 -3.78 6.16 6.78
C ILE A 185 -4.57 5.62 5.60
N ARG A 186 -5.52 6.42 5.13
CA ARG A 186 -6.44 6.06 4.05
C ARG A 186 -6.20 6.91 2.79
N ALA A 187 -6.90 6.57 1.71
CA ALA A 187 -6.80 7.28 0.44
C ALA A 187 -7.02 8.79 0.59
N LEU A 188 -7.99 9.20 1.42
CA LEU A 188 -8.26 10.61 1.67
C LEU A 188 -7.08 11.32 2.35
N ASP A 189 -6.40 10.67 3.29
CA ASP A 189 -5.21 11.21 3.95
C ASP A 189 -4.04 11.36 2.95
N LEU A 190 -3.96 10.44 1.97
CA LEU A 190 -2.89 10.38 0.97
C LEU A 190 -3.08 11.34 -0.21
N ARG A 191 -4.21 12.00 -0.35
CA ARG A 191 -4.38 13.05 -1.35
C ARG A 191 -3.38 14.17 -1.11
N PHE A 192 -2.81 14.70 -2.16
CA PHE A 192 -2.02 15.93 -2.05
C PHE A 192 -2.92 17.10 -1.66
N THR A 193 -2.44 17.91 -0.73
CA THR A 193 -3.01 19.23 -0.48
C THR A 193 -2.66 20.16 -1.65
N THR A 194 -3.31 21.34 -1.71
CA THR A 194 -2.99 22.34 -2.73
C THR A 194 -1.52 22.75 -2.66
N ASP A 195 -0.96 22.91 -1.45
CA ASP A 195 0.47 23.23 -1.27
C ASP A 195 1.38 22.10 -1.75
N GLU A 196 1.10 20.84 -1.36
CA GLU A 196 1.83 19.66 -1.83
C GLU A 196 1.75 19.54 -3.37
N THR A 197 0.57 19.84 -3.95
CA THR A 197 0.35 19.87 -5.40
C THR A 197 1.20 20.94 -6.06
N GLY A 198 1.25 22.15 -5.51
CA GLY A 198 2.07 23.25 -6.02
C GLY A 198 3.57 22.91 -5.99
N VAL A 199 4.07 22.35 -4.88
CA VAL A 199 5.45 21.87 -4.78
C VAL A 199 5.74 20.80 -5.81
N PHE A 200 4.84 19.81 -5.96
CA PHE A 200 4.99 18.74 -6.92
C PHE A 200 5.07 19.26 -8.37
N LEU A 201 4.09 20.05 -8.79
CA LEU A 201 4.00 20.53 -10.17
C LEU A 201 5.12 21.50 -10.52
N ASN A 202 5.43 22.47 -9.65
CA ASN A 202 6.38 23.53 -9.95
C ASN A 202 7.83 23.15 -9.64
N GLN A 203 8.09 22.47 -8.49
CA GLN A 203 9.45 22.14 -8.10
C GLN A 203 9.89 20.76 -8.62
N SER A 204 9.04 19.72 -8.43
CA SER A 204 9.43 18.36 -8.82
C SER A 204 9.29 18.13 -10.32
N MET A 205 8.23 18.65 -10.95
CA MET A 205 7.97 18.48 -12.40
C MET A 205 8.50 19.62 -13.25
N GLY A 206 8.90 20.75 -12.64
CA GLY A 206 9.49 21.90 -13.33
C GLY A 206 8.50 22.72 -14.15
N LEU A 207 7.21 22.71 -13.79
CA LEU A 207 6.17 23.51 -14.41
C LEU A 207 6.03 24.84 -13.66
N ASN A 208 5.90 25.95 -14.35
CA ASN A 208 5.70 27.26 -13.73
C ASN A 208 4.21 27.64 -13.73
N LEU A 209 3.39 26.87 -12.99
CA LEU A 209 1.95 27.08 -12.91
C LEU A 209 1.60 28.18 -11.92
N SER A 210 0.58 28.97 -12.25
CA SER A 210 -0.01 29.92 -11.31
C SER A 210 -0.75 29.19 -10.16
N GLU A 211 -0.96 29.86 -9.04
CA GLU A 211 -1.75 29.31 -7.92
C GLU A 211 -3.15 28.90 -8.37
N SER A 212 -3.78 29.67 -9.27
CA SER A 212 -5.10 29.33 -9.82
C SER A 212 -5.08 28.08 -10.69
N ASP A 213 -4.01 27.85 -11.48
CA ASP A 213 -3.86 26.63 -12.29
C ASP A 213 -3.59 25.40 -11.41
N VAL A 214 -2.77 25.56 -10.37
CA VAL A 214 -2.53 24.51 -9.36
C VAL A 214 -3.83 24.09 -8.67
N ALA A 215 -4.61 25.08 -8.18
CA ALA A 215 -5.88 24.80 -7.52
C ALA A 215 -6.90 24.15 -8.46
N ALA A 216 -6.96 24.61 -9.72
CA ALA A 216 -7.85 24.03 -10.72
C ALA A 216 -7.48 22.58 -11.05
N LEU A 217 -6.20 22.25 -11.13
CA LEU A 217 -5.75 20.90 -11.41
C LEU A 217 -5.93 19.98 -10.18
N GLU A 218 -5.65 20.49 -8.97
CA GLU A 218 -5.90 19.76 -7.72
C GLU A 218 -7.38 19.39 -7.59
N ALA A 219 -8.29 20.35 -7.80
CA ALA A 219 -9.73 20.10 -7.76
C ALA A 219 -10.20 19.06 -8.78
N ARG A 220 -9.58 18.98 -9.96
CA ARG A 220 -9.92 17.99 -11.01
C ARG A 220 -9.37 16.60 -10.75
N THR A 221 -8.22 16.52 -10.11
CA THR A 221 -7.54 15.27 -9.79
C THR A 221 -7.83 14.81 -8.37
N GLU A 222 -8.53 15.63 -7.58
CA GLU A 222 -8.78 15.43 -6.16
C GLU A 222 -7.50 15.11 -5.38
N GLY A 223 -6.38 15.70 -5.79
CA GLY A 223 -5.07 15.45 -5.19
C GLY A 223 -4.51 14.04 -5.42
N TRP A 224 -5.05 13.27 -6.38
CA TRP A 224 -4.52 11.94 -6.72
C TRP A 224 -3.18 12.06 -7.46
N ILE A 225 -2.12 11.57 -6.84
CA ILE A 225 -0.73 11.81 -7.26
C ILE A 225 -0.46 11.27 -8.68
N ALA A 226 -0.97 10.07 -9.01
CA ALA A 226 -0.76 9.52 -10.35
C ALA A 226 -1.41 10.40 -11.43
N SER A 227 -2.62 10.90 -11.20
CA SER A 227 -3.29 11.80 -12.14
C SER A 227 -2.55 13.13 -12.28
N LEU A 228 -2.06 13.71 -11.19
CA LEU A 228 -1.22 14.91 -11.22
C LEU A 228 0.07 14.68 -12.01
N GLN A 229 0.73 13.54 -11.84
CA GLN A 229 1.94 13.19 -12.59
C GLN A 229 1.66 13.04 -14.08
N LEU A 230 0.58 12.36 -14.45
CA LEU A 230 0.17 12.17 -15.84
C LEU A 230 -0.22 13.50 -16.51
N ALA A 231 -0.92 14.37 -15.78
CA ALA A 231 -1.23 15.72 -16.22
C ALA A 231 0.06 16.54 -16.44
N ALA A 232 0.99 16.49 -15.48
CA ALA A 232 2.26 17.20 -15.58
C ALA A 232 3.08 16.77 -16.81
N ILE A 233 3.18 15.46 -17.04
CA ILE A 233 3.85 14.91 -18.25
C ILE A 233 3.17 15.43 -19.52
N SER A 234 1.83 15.45 -19.54
CA SER A 234 1.06 15.90 -20.70
C SER A 234 1.17 17.40 -20.96
N MET A 235 1.55 18.20 -19.96
CA MET A 235 1.71 19.66 -20.09
C MET A 235 3.10 20.08 -20.53
N LYS A 236 4.12 19.23 -20.40
CA LYS A 236 5.55 19.60 -20.47
C LYS A 236 5.95 20.35 -21.76
N ASP A 237 5.27 20.08 -22.89
CA ASP A 237 5.61 20.68 -24.18
C ASP A 237 4.44 21.51 -24.75
N ARG A 238 3.50 21.96 -23.92
CA ARG A 238 2.33 22.72 -24.37
C ARG A 238 2.50 24.21 -24.15
N SER A 239 2.09 25.01 -25.14
CA SER A 239 2.05 26.46 -25.03
C SER A 239 0.82 26.98 -24.29
N ASP A 240 -0.33 26.32 -24.40
CA ASP A 240 -1.58 26.65 -23.66
C ASP A 240 -1.83 25.68 -22.53
N VAL A 241 -1.12 25.89 -21.42
CA VAL A 241 -1.23 25.06 -20.21
C VAL A 241 -2.58 25.29 -19.51
N SER A 242 -3.03 26.54 -19.38
CA SER A 242 -4.30 26.86 -18.72
C SER A 242 -5.51 26.32 -19.49
N GLY A 243 -5.46 26.36 -20.83
CA GLY A 243 -6.48 25.72 -21.69
C GLY A 243 -6.52 24.20 -21.50
N PHE A 244 -5.34 23.58 -21.44
CA PHE A 244 -5.23 22.15 -21.15
C PHE A 244 -5.82 21.78 -19.78
N ILE A 245 -5.48 22.53 -18.72
CA ILE A 245 -6.01 22.28 -17.36
C ILE A 245 -7.53 22.38 -17.36
N ARG A 246 -8.12 23.37 -18.03
CA ARG A 246 -9.58 23.49 -18.16
C ARG A 246 -10.24 22.31 -18.86
N ALA A 247 -9.55 21.70 -19.82
CA ALA A 247 -10.05 20.55 -20.58
C ALA A 247 -9.67 19.20 -19.95
N PHE A 248 -8.78 19.18 -18.96
CA PHE A 248 -8.30 17.94 -18.36
C PHE A 248 -9.43 17.22 -17.60
N THR A 249 -9.66 15.95 -17.93
CA THR A 249 -10.69 15.08 -17.34
C THR A 249 -10.12 13.68 -17.10
N GLY A 250 -10.83 12.84 -16.36
CA GLY A 250 -10.47 11.44 -16.16
C GLY A 250 -10.42 10.60 -17.44
N SER A 251 -11.02 11.08 -18.55
CA SER A 251 -10.96 10.46 -19.88
C SER A 251 -9.71 10.88 -20.68
N HIS A 252 -8.78 11.66 -20.11
CA HIS A 252 -7.52 11.96 -20.77
C HIS A 252 -6.74 10.67 -21.06
N ALA A 253 -6.18 10.54 -22.27
CA ALA A 253 -5.61 9.28 -22.78
C ALA A 253 -4.65 8.59 -21.80
N TYR A 254 -3.69 9.32 -21.23
CA TYR A 254 -2.74 8.73 -20.27
C TYR A 254 -3.38 8.32 -18.95
N VAL A 255 -4.41 9.03 -18.48
CA VAL A 255 -5.15 8.65 -17.26
C VAL A 255 -5.95 7.38 -17.53
N ALA A 256 -6.64 7.32 -18.67
CA ALA A 256 -7.41 6.15 -19.08
C ALA A 256 -6.51 4.92 -19.26
N GLU A 257 -5.33 5.07 -19.89
CA GLU A 257 -4.34 4.01 -20.06
C GLU A 257 -3.83 3.50 -18.71
N TYR A 258 -3.41 4.40 -17.82
CA TYR A 258 -2.98 4.02 -16.46
C TYR A 258 -4.09 3.28 -15.69
N LEU A 259 -5.34 3.78 -15.76
CA LEU A 259 -6.47 3.11 -15.10
C LEU A 259 -6.77 1.73 -15.72
N ALA A 260 -6.61 1.61 -17.04
CA ALA A 260 -6.79 0.32 -17.72
C ALA A 260 -5.73 -0.70 -17.27
N GLU A 261 -4.47 -0.32 -17.20
CA GLU A 261 -3.37 -1.23 -16.84
C GLU A 261 -3.32 -1.52 -15.33
N GLU A 262 -3.32 -0.48 -14.49
CA GLU A 262 -3.08 -0.63 -13.05
C GLU A 262 -4.32 -0.98 -12.24
N VAL A 263 -5.51 -0.66 -12.76
CA VAL A 263 -6.76 -0.89 -12.05
C VAL A 263 -7.59 -1.97 -12.76
N LEU A 264 -7.95 -1.77 -14.02
CA LEU A 264 -8.91 -2.62 -14.72
C LEU A 264 -8.36 -4.02 -15.00
N GLN A 265 -7.13 -4.13 -15.51
CA GLN A 265 -6.52 -5.44 -15.84
C GLN A 265 -6.29 -6.33 -14.61
N ARG A 266 -6.18 -5.73 -13.42
CA ARG A 266 -5.97 -6.45 -12.17
C ARG A 266 -7.27 -6.90 -11.50
N GLN A 267 -8.43 -6.54 -12.07
CA GLN A 267 -9.70 -6.99 -11.53
C GLN A 267 -10.03 -8.42 -12.01
N PRO A 268 -10.78 -9.19 -11.19
CA PRO A 268 -11.37 -10.45 -11.65
C PRO A 268 -12.15 -10.23 -12.94
N VAL A 269 -12.17 -11.24 -13.83
CA VAL A 269 -12.79 -11.14 -15.17
C VAL A 269 -14.23 -10.63 -15.07
N ALA A 270 -15.04 -11.16 -14.14
CA ALA A 270 -16.41 -10.72 -13.95
C ALA A 270 -16.54 -9.23 -13.57
N VAL A 271 -15.67 -8.74 -12.70
CA VAL A 271 -15.65 -7.32 -12.29
C VAL A 271 -15.21 -6.45 -13.45
N ARG A 272 -14.19 -6.86 -14.18
CA ARG A 272 -13.70 -6.14 -15.36
C ARG A 272 -14.77 -6.01 -16.43
N ASP A 273 -15.44 -7.11 -16.75
CA ASP A 273 -16.51 -7.13 -17.77
C ASP A 273 -17.71 -6.27 -17.33
N PHE A 274 -18.07 -6.31 -16.04
CA PHE A 274 -19.08 -5.43 -15.47
C PHE A 274 -18.70 -3.95 -15.61
N LEU A 275 -17.47 -3.57 -15.23
CA LEU A 275 -16.98 -2.20 -15.32
C LEU A 275 -16.95 -1.71 -16.77
N LEU A 276 -16.50 -2.55 -17.72
CA LEU A 276 -16.46 -2.19 -19.13
C LEU A 276 -17.88 -2.00 -19.71
N ARG A 277 -18.83 -2.87 -19.38
CA ARG A 277 -20.21 -2.74 -19.86
C ARG A 277 -20.93 -1.53 -19.27
N THR A 278 -20.69 -1.23 -17.99
CA THR A 278 -21.32 -0.10 -17.29
C THR A 278 -20.65 1.24 -17.52
N SER A 279 -19.46 1.28 -18.17
CA SER A 279 -18.68 2.50 -18.42
C SER A 279 -19.41 3.55 -19.30
N ILE A 280 -20.46 3.15 -20.02
CA ILE A 280 -21.30 4.05 -20.81
C ILE A 280 -22.31 4.84 -19.99
N LEU A 281 -22.49 4.49 -18.71
CA LEU A 281 -23.48 5.13 -17.84
C LEU A 281 -22.88 6.36 -17.17
N GLU A 282 -23.53 7.51 -17.32
CA GLU A 282 -23.14 8.74 -16.58
C GLU A 282 -23.45 8.66 -15.08
N ARG A 283 -24.46 7.86 -14.72
CA ARG A 283 -24.85 7.58 -13.33
C ARG A 283 -25.15 6.11 -13.18
N MET A 284 -24.64 5.49 -12.12
CA MET A 284 -24.88 4.09 -11.82
C MET A 284 -25.95 3.95 -10.75
N ASN A 285 -26.89 3.04 -11.01
CA ASN A 285 -27.78 2.46 -10.01
C ASN A 285 -27.98 0.97 -10.36
N ALA A 286 -28.46 0.19 -9.41
CA ALA A 286 -28.57 -1.28 -9.59
C ALA A 286 -29.33 -1.65 -10.85
N SER A 287 -30.50 -1.06 -11.09
CA SER A 287 -31.38 -1.37 -12.25
C SER A 287 -30.72 -1.04 -13.59
N LEU A 288 -30.00 0.09 -13.68
CA LEU A 288 -29.29 0.46 -14.91
C LEU A 288 -28.08 -0.45 -15.15
N CYS A 289 -27.35 -0.78 -14.10
CA CYS A 289 -26.21 -1.69 -14.20
C CYS A 289 -26.68 -3.09 -14.64
N GLU A 290 -27.75 -3.63 -14.06
CA GLU A 290 -28.34 -4.90 -14.47
C GLU A 290 -28.80 -4.87 -15.93
N ALA A 291 -29.47 -3.80 -16.36
CA ALA A 291 -29.96 -3.66 -17.75
C ALA A 291 -28.82 -3.64 -18.76
N VAL A 292 -27.67 -3.01 -18.43
CA VAL A 292 -26.53 -2.87 -19.34
C VAL A 292 -25.58 -4.08 -19.26
N SER A 293 -25.42 -4.71 -18.09
CA SER A 293 -24.56 -5.88 -17.95
C SER A 293 -25.15 -7.16 -18.55
N GLY A 294 -26.47 -7.21 -18.75
CA GLY A 294 -27.16 -8.37 -19.33
C GLY A 294 -27.23 -9.57 -18.38
N GLU A 295 -26.86 -9.42 -17.12
CA GLU A 295 -26.98 -10.45 -16.09
C GLU A 295 -28.30 -10.26 -15.33
N GLY A 296 -29.30 -11.05 -15.71
CA GLY A 296 -30.44 -11.32 -14.84
C GLY A 296 -29.91 -12.08 -13.61
N SER A 297 -29.90 -11.40 -12.47
CA SER A 297 -29.77 -11.95 -11.12
C SER A 297 -28.71 -13.05 -10.91
N SER A 298 -27.49 -12.69 -10.63
CA SER A 298 -26.67 -13.44 -9.68
C SER A 298 -25.87 -12.47 -8.84
N ARG A 299 -26.38 -12.20 -7.67
CA ARG A 299 -25.75 -11.69 -6.46
C ARG A 299 -24.29 -11.25 -6.63
N VAL A 300 -24.10 -9.99 -6.92
CA VAL A 300 -22.99 -9.26 -6.31
C VAL A 300 -23.32 -9.29 -4.81
N GLU A 301 -22.68 -10.18 -4.07
CA GLU A 301 -22.73 -10.13 -2.62
C GLU A 301 -22.34 -8.71 -2.23
N SER A 302 -23.33 -8.01 -1.73
CA SER A 302 -23.17 -6.70 -1.14
C SER A 302 -22.02 -6.77 -0.13
N VAL A 303 -20.91 -6.14 -0.46
CA VAL A 303 -20.02 -5.64 0.55
C VAL A 303 -20.84 -4.61 1.31
N SER A 304 -21.53 -5.10 2.33
CA SER A 304 -22.35 -4.31 3.22
C SER A 304 -21.42 -3.32 3.92
N THR A 305 -21.41 -2.11 3.44
CA THR A 305 -21.21 -0.91 4.25
C THR A 305 -22.33 -0.89 5.28
N GLN A 306 -22.19 -1.62 6.36
CA GLN A 306 -22.91 -1.31 7.58
C GLN A 306 -22.03 -0.32 8.34
N GLY A 307 -22.27 0.97 8.06
CA GLY A 307 -22.02 2.04 9.00
C GLY A 307 -23.22 2.10 9.95
N GLY A 308 -22.95 2.07 11.20
CA GLY A 308 -23.76 2.35 12.34
C GLY A 308 -22.85 2.73 13.48
#